data_23b5a8eb1fb4851e6394c312ed3146ec
#
_entry.id   23b5a8eb1fb4851e6394c312ed3146ec
#
_cell.length_a   1.000
_cell.length_b   1.000
_cell.length_c   1.000
_cell.angle_alpha   90.00
_cell.angle_beta   90.00
_cell.angle_gamma   90.00
#
_symmetry.space_group_name_H-M   'P 1'
#
loop_
_entity.id
_entity.type
_entity.pdbx_description
1 polymer ?
#
loop_
_entity_poly.entity_id
_entity_poly.type
_entity_poly.pdbx_seq_one_letter_code
_entity_poly.pdbx_strand_id
1 'polypeptide(L)'
;NMYQDIDPGTFKIRSAQYQDRTQIYKVALTRLYDKGRGELTAMYHYSNSHPLYTFATQSAPFIYVGDGSVKEYGKFKLGTTSYLPVDANMTYMDMRTGEIKETSLYDAEGNRSSQFFLSNKYRWDNGLTWNISARYDHAHGALVYQSPMSLMNVKGNQAYNYMLINPEGKHEKYTGEYVQSRMSCLNSGDIDEFLLTSELIKKFSTSTLRIGVNEWLYDIDYTSNTTMYDQSVPDDGSYAVRLYDANKRDYYYYDYNKNASEYYKGKENKLALYFTHDWDISKKLNVYYGARFEWQTIKGENAAVKNSAGDYVGRFSNYHLGATAADGTKITPADLDYSWLNYDFTAALTYKMTDKFGFTGDFTYIVQHPKFENFSPATLPNTNKISVPLGRAGIYYNNNWLSLTSLVSYISKTNNNSTLNLQHGQEIMAAPLTYDIQTWGWTTDAVMRPFKGFELHALFTYQKPTYKKYETSVVFSDGYEGKINATGNIVAEVPQVLIELDPSYMITPKLKLWTSFRYFSKTYANINEAY
;
A
#
# COMPACT_ATOMS: atom_id res chain seq x y z
N ASN A 1 5.22 -27.91 -9.60
CA ASN A 1 5.01 -26.87 -10.61
C ASN A 1 6.23 -25.97 -10.65
N MET A 2 6.68 -25.69 -11.85
CA MET A 2 7.75 -24.73 -12.14
C MET A 2 7.15 -23.65 -13.05
N TYR A 3 7.37 -22.38 -12.72
CA TYR A 3 7.04 -21.24 -13.56
C TYR A 3 8.30 -20.42 -13.76
N GLN A 4 8.55 -20.02 -14.99
CA GLN A 4 9.62 -19.08 -15.33
C GLN A 4 9.04 -18.09 -16.33
N ASP A 5 9.16 -16.81 -16.04
CA ASP A 5 8.84 -15.73 -16.94
C ASP A 5 10.09 -14.88 -17.16
N ILE A 6 10.35 -14.56 -18.41
CA ILE A 6 11.39 -13.62 -18.84
C ILE A 6 10.72 -12.71 -19.86
N ASP A 7 10.14 -11.62 -19.39
CA ASP A 7 9.51 -10.62 -20.22
C ASP A 7 10.53 -9.50 -20.53
N PRO A 8 10.91 -9.28 -21.79
CA PRO A 8 11.80 -8.18 -22.16
C PRO A 8 11.12 -6.80 -22.07
N GLY A 9 9.84 -6.76 -21.67
CA GLY A 9 9.03 -5.56 -21.52
C GLY A 9 8.07 -5.32 -22.68
N THR A 10 6.85 -4.96 -22.30
CA THR A 10 5.76 -4.66 -23.25
C THR A 10 5.76 -3.21 -23.71
N PHE A 11 6.43 -2.32 -22.99
CA PHE A 11 6.49 -0.90 -23.32
C PHE A 11 7.67 -0.62 -24.23
N LYS A 12 7.42 0.07 -25.34
CA LYS A 12 8.47 0.62 -26.21
C LYS A 12 9.12 1.84 -25.56
N ILE A 13 9.58 1.66 -24.33
CA ILE A 13 10.34 2.69 -23.62
C ILE A 13 11.78 2.58 -24.06
N ARG A 14 12.41 3.71 -24.32
CA ARG A 14 13.77 3.83 -24.86
C ARG A 14 14.85 3.21 -23.95
N SER A 15 14.64 3.15 -22.65
CA SER A 15 15.55 2.40 -21.79
C SER A 15 15.31 0.91 -22.02
N ALA A 16 16.35 0.18 -22.38
CA ALA A 16 16.34 -1.27 -22.47
C ALA A 16 16.22 -1.96 -21.08
N GLN A 17 15.68 -1.25 -20.10
CA GLN A 17 15.78 -1.58 -18.67
C GLN A 17 14.51 -2.20 -18.12
N TYR A 18 13.40 -2.23 -18.87
CA TYR A 18 12.22 -2.94 -18.44
C TYR A 18 12.41 -4.44 -18.71
N GLN A 19 12.60 -5.20 -17.67
CA GLN A 19 12.65 -6.66 -17.72
C GLN A 19 11.90 -7.21 -16.53
N ASP A 20 11.17 -8.30 -16.71
CA ASP A 20 10.73 -9.18 -15.65
C ASP A 20 11.49 -10.50 -15.74
N ARG A 21 12.12 -10.91 -14.65
CA ARG A 21 12.77 -12.22 -14.48
C ARG A 21 12.19 -12.88 -13.25
N THR A 22 11.14 -13.63 -13.45
CA THR A 22 10.47 -14.32 -12.34
C THR A 22 10.65 -15.82 -12.46
N GLN A 23 11.09 -16.45 -11.37
CA GLN A 23 11.22 -17.90 -11.22
C GLN A 23 10.45 -18.33 -9.98
N ILE A 24 9.56 -19.30 -10.14
CA ILE A 24 8.77 -19.86 -9.06
C ILE A 24 8.87 -21.38 -9.11
N TYR A 25 9.28 -21.97 -8.00
CA TYR A 25 9.33 -23.40 -7.81
C TYR A 25 8.41 -23.81 -6.67
N LYS A 26 7.54 -24.77 -6.92
CA LYS A 26 6.58 -25.24 -5.93
C LYS A 26 6.53 -26.76 -5.93
N VAL A 27 6.78 -27.35 -4.77
CA VAL A 27 6.61 -28.78 -4.52
C VAL A 27 5.60 -28.95 -3.40
N ALA A 28 4.61 -29.82 -3.62
CA ALA A 28 3.60 -30.15 -2.62
C ALA A 28 3.41 -31.66 -2.56
N LEU A 29 3.34 -32.21 -1.36
CA LEU A 29 3.05 -33.60 -1.07
C LEU A 29 1.80 -33.67 -0.19
N THR A 30 0.81 -34.41 -0.63
CA THR A 30 -0.42 -34.64 0.13
C THR A 30 -0.59 -36.13 0.41
N ARG A 31 -0.83 -36.48 1.67
CA ARG A 31 -1.12 -37.84 2.10
C ARG A 31 -2.49 -37.90 2.74
N LEU A 32 -3.33 -38.76 2.20
CA LEU A 32 -4.58 -39.15 2.86
C LEU A 32 -4.26 -40.32 3.81
N TYR A 33 -4.86 -40.31 4.98
CA TYR A 33 -4.71 -41.34 5.99
C TYR A 33 -6.02 -41.62 6.72
N ASP A 34 -6.04 -42.68 7.49
CA ASP A 34 -7.22 -43.12 8.24
C ASP A 34 -8.50 -43.18 7.37
N LYS A 35 -8.41 -43.94 6.27
CA LYS A 35 -9.52 -44.14 5.31
C LYS A 35 -10.05 -42.83 4.68
N GLY A 36 -9.19 -41.84 4.56
CA GLY A 36 -9.55 -40.50 4.00
C GLY A 36 -10.13 -39.53 5.00
N ARG A 37 -10.18 -39.85 6.29
CA ARG A 37 -10.58 -38.91 7.34
C ARG A 37 -9.51 -37.86 7.61
N GLY A 38 -8.25 -38.24 7.47
CA GLY A 38 -7.09 -37.36 7.62
C GLY A 38 -6.47 -37.00 6.28
N GLU A 39 -6.04 -35.74 6.16
CA GLU A 39 -5.30 -35.17 5.03
C GLU A 39 -4.16 -34.33 5.55
N LEU A 40 -2.92 -34.76 5.25
CA LEU A 40 -1.71 -34.03 5.61
C LEU A 40 -1.06 -33.52 4.32
N THR A 41 -0.79 -32.21 4.26
CA THR A 41 -0.11 -31.56 3.13
C THR A 41 1.13 -30.84 3.61
N ALA A 42 2.27 -31.10 2.99
CA ALA A 42 3.51 -30.35 3.13
C ALA A 42 3.86 -29.71 1.80
N MET A 43 4.28 -28.45 1.82
CA MET A 43 4.62 -27.69 0.63
C MET A 43 5.86 -26.83 0.88
N TYR A 44 6.72 -26.79 -0.14
CA TYR A 44 7.78 -25.80 -0.26
C TYR A 44 7.53 -24.95 -1.48
N HIS A 45 7.68 -23.64 -1.32
CA HIS A 45 7.56 -22.65 -2.37
C HIS A 45 8.77 -21.72 -2.33
N TYR A 46 9.44 -21.57 -3.46
CA TYR A 46 10.52 -20.63 -3.66
C TYR A 46 10.14 -19.68 -4.79
N SER A 47 10.32 -18.39 -4.58
CA SER A 47 10.20 -17.37 -5.61
C SER A 47 11.43 -16.49 -5.66
N ASN A 48 11.86 -16.14 -6.87
CA ASN A 48 12.89 -15.16 -7.14
C ASN A 48 12.40 -14.31 -8.30
N SER A 49 12.11 -13.04 -8.03
CA SER A 49 11.56 -12.10 -9.00
C SER A 49 12.42 -10.85 -9.06
N HIS A 50 12.79 -10.46 -10.26
CA HIS A 50 13.49 -9.23 -10.56
C HIS A 50 12.68 -8.40 -11.55
N PRO A 51 11.56 -7.79 -11.11
CA PRO A 51 10.82 -6.86 -11.95
C PRO A 51 11.54 -5.53 -11.93
N LEU A 52 11.97 -5.04 -13.09
CA LEU A 52 12.50 -3.70 -13.22
C LEU A 52 11.33 -2.73 -13.41
N TYR A 53 10.92 -2.11 -12.32
CA TYR A 53 9.86 -1.11 -12.33
C TYR A 53 10.40 0.23 -12.82
N THR A 54 9.84 0.68 -13.93
CA THR A 54 10.25 1.94 -14.54
C THR A 54 9.23 3.05 -14.38
N PHE A 55 8.15 2.76 -13.66
CA PHE A 55 6.96 3.61 -13.70
C PHE A 55 7.20 5.04 -13.21
N ALA A 56 7.93 5.27 -12.14
CA ALA A 56 8.28 6.61 -11.67
C ALA A 56 9.59 7.13 -12.28
N THR A 57 10.39 6.25 -12.87
CA THR A 57 11.75 6.53 -13.31
C THR A 57 11.84 7.04 -14.74
N GLN A 58 10.81 6.79 -15.57
CA GLN A 58 10.87 7.01 -17.02
C GLN A 58 9.88 8.04 -17.53
N SER A 59 9.33 8.89 -16.67
CA SER A 59 8.52 10.01 -17.13
C SER A 59 9.38 11.00 -17.92
N ALA A 60 8.99 11.26 -19.18
CA ALA A 60 9.60 12.32 -19.97
C ALA A 60 9.31 13.69 -19.32
N PRO A 61 10.21 14.67 -19.47
CA PRO A 61 9.96 16.01 -18.98
C PRO A 61 8.79 16.67 -19.74
N PHE A 62 7.98 17.40 -19.02
CA PHE A 62 6.88 18.18 -19.58
C PHE A 62 6.74 19.53 -18.90
N ILE A 63 6.12 20.47 -19.58
CA ILE A 63 5.82 21.78 -19.04
C ILE A 63 4.31 21.89 -18.83
N TYR A 64 3.91 22.25 -17.62
CA TYR A 64 2.51 22.57 -17.30
C TYR A 64 2.12 23.94 -17.87
N VAL A 65 1.04 23.99 -18.65
CA VAL A 65 0.64 25.20 -19.38
C VAL A 65 -0.35 26.08 -18.60
N GLY A 66 -0.92 25.57 -17.51
CA GLY A 66 -1.79 26.32 -16.61
C GLY A 66 -3.29 26.16 -16.86
N ASP A 67 -3.70 25.43 -17.91
CA ASP A 67 -5.11 25.18 -18.27
C ASP A 67 -5.54 23.71 -18.06
N GLY A 68 -4.75 22.94 -17.29
CA GLY A 68 -4.93 21.52 -17.11
C GLY A 68 -4.21 20.67 -18.16
N SER A 69 -3.57 21.28 -19.15
CA SER A 69 -2.78 20.60 -20.18
C SER A 69 -1.29 20.64 -19.88
N VAL A 70 -0.56 19.71 -20.51
CA VAL A 70 0.89 19.62 -20.45
C VAL A 70 1.48 19.67 -21.86
N LYS A 71 2.65 20.29 -21.98
CA LYS A 71 3.42 20.36 -23.23
C LYS A 71 4.68 19.52 -23.08
N GLU A 72 4.91 18.61 -24.03
CA GLU A 72 6.16 17.86 -24.13
C GLU A 72 7.34 18.80 -24.41
N TYR A 73 8.51 18.49 -23.82
CA TYR A 73 9.71 19.29 -24.00
C TYR A 73 10.61 18.70 -25.10
N GLY A 74 11.05 19.54 -26.03
CA GLY A 74 11.96 19.13 -27.10
C GLY A 74 11.44 17.93 -27.90
N LYS A 75 12.28 16.90 -28.04
CA LYS A 75 11.93 15.63 -28.71
C LYS A 75 11.47 14.54 -27.75
N PHE A 76 11.31 14.83 -26.46
CA PHE A 76 10.75 13.87 -25.53
C PHE A 76 9.29 13.59 -25.84
N LYS A 77 8.90 12.33 -25.69
CA LYS A 77 7.53 11.85 -25.84
C LYS A 77 7.10 11.15 -24.56
N LEU A 78 5.99 11.60 -23.97
CA LEU A 78 5.41 10.97 -22.78
C LEU A 78 5.11 9.49 -23.06
N GLY A 79 5.48 8.63 -22.13
CA GLY A 79 5.26 7.19 -22.20
C GLY A 79 6.19 6.41 -23.14
N THR A 80 7.10 7.07 -23.88
CA THR A 80 7.99 6.39 -24.84
C THR A 80 9.47 6.74 -24.71
N THR A 81 9.81 7.93 -24.21
CA THR A 81 11.19 8.38 -24.10
C THR A 81 11.70 8.24 -22.66
N SER A 82 12.82 7.55 -22.49
CA SER A 82 13.49 7.46 -21.18
C SER A 82 14.09 8.80 -20.77
N TYR A 83 14.08 9.06 -19.47
CA TYR A 83 14.59 10.29 -18.86
C TYR A 83 15.64 10.01 -17.75
N LEU A 84 16.13 8.80 -17.70
CA LEU A 84 17.20 8.40 -16.77
C LEU A 84 18.58 8.77 -17.30
N PRO A 85 19.59 8.98 -16.42
CA PRO A 85 20.99 8.94 -16.79
C PRO A 85 21.34 7.59 -17.43
N VAL A 86 22.37 7.59 -18.28
CA VAL A 86 22.78 6.40 -19.07
C VAL A 86 23.18 5.23 -18.17
N ASP A 87 23.87 5.50 -17.07
CA ASP A 87 24.43 4.48 -16.18
C ASP A 87 23.40 3.89 -15.21
N ALA A 88 22.25 4.56 -15.01
CA ALA A 88 21.19 4.15 -14.08
C ALA A 88 21.67 3.82 -12.66
N ASN A 89 22.87 4.31 -12.27
CA ASN A 89 23.44 4.08 -10.95
C ASN A 89 22.87 5.05 -9.92
N MET A 90 22.84 4.58 -8.67
CA MET A 90 22.45 5.37 -7.51
C MET A 90 23.58 5.32 -6.48
N THR A 91 24.10 6.48 -6.10
CA THR A 91 24.95 6.63 -4.92
C THR A 91 24.08 7.02 -3.73
N TYR A 92 24.26 6.37 -2.60
CA TYR A 92 23.46 6.62 -1.40
C TYR A 92 24.31 6.52 -0.14
N MET A 93 23.88 7.18 0.93
CA MET A 93 24.43 6.99 2.27
C MET A 93 23.61 5.93 3.00
N ASP A 94 24.25 4.85 3.41
CA ASP A 94 23.62 3.81 4.21
C ASP A 94 23.20 4.39 5.57
N MET A 95 21.90 4.37 5.86
CA MET A 95 21.35 4.92 7.11
C MET A 95 21.89 4.26 8.37
N ARG A 96 22.32 3.01 8.30
CA ARG A 96 22.84 2.28 9.46
C ARG A 96 24.28 2.62 9.78
N THR A 97 25.12 2.81 8.75
CA THR A 97 26.57 2.89 8.88
C THR A 97 27.16 4.25 8.54
N GLY A 98 26.46 5.07 7.75
CA GLY A 98 26.98 6.32 7.21
C GLY A 98 27.92 6.14 6.03
N GLU A 99 28.17 4.92 5.58
CA GLU A 99 29.01 4.65 4.41
C GLU A 99 28.31 5.08 3.13
N ILE A 100 29.08 5.71 2.24
CA ILE A 100 28.62 6.01 0.88
C ILE A 100 28.80 4.76 0.04
N LYS A 101 27.70 4.29 -0.54
CA LYS A 101 27.59 3.07 -1.36
C LYS A 101 27.00 3.39 -2.72
N GLU A 102 27.24 2.50 -3.67
CA GLU A 102 26.64 2.57 -4.99
C GLU A 102 25.85 1.30 -5.28
N THR A 103 24.72 1.45 -5.95
CA THR A 103 23.89 0.36 -6.49
C THR A 103 23.35 0.77 -7.85
N SER A 104 22.89 -0.22 -8.62
CA SER A 104 22.18 0.03 -9.87
C SER A 104 20.72 -0.39 -9.78
N LEU A 105 19.89 0.19 -10.66
CA LEU A 105 18.50 -0.26 -10.82
C LEU A 105 18.40 -1.75 -11.14
N TYR A 106 19.40 -2.28 -11.86
CA TYR A 106 19.40 -3.67 -12.28
C TYR A 106 19.68 -4.68 -11.16
N ASP A 107 20.52 -4.28 -10.20
CA ASP A 107 21.02 -5.19 -9.17
C ASP A 107 20.19 -5.12 -7.87
N ALA A 108 19.60 -3.95 -7.62
CA ALA A 108 18.88 -3.69 -6.37
C ALA A 108 17.39 -4.05 -6.42
N GLU A 109 16.80 -4.18 -7.61
CA GLU A 109 15.40 -4.58 -7.71
C GLU A 109 15.28 -6.11 -7.66
N GLY A 110 14.50 -6.58 -6.72
CA GLY A 110 14.20 -7.99 -6.61
C GLY A 110 13.50 -8.36 -5.32
N ASN A 111 12.82 -9.48 -5.40
CA ASN A 111 12.22 -10.13 -4.25
C ASN A 111 12.52 -11.62 -4.31
N ARG A 112 13.07 -12.15 -3.22
CA ARG A 112 13.36 -13.57 -3.07
C ARG A 112 12.70 -14.08 -1.80
N SER A 113 11.88 -15.12 -1.92
CA SER A 113 11.27 -15.73 -0.76
C SER A 113 11.37 -17.26 -0.76
N SER A 114 11.42 -17.84 0.43
CA SER A 114 11.38 -19.25 0.71
C SER A 114 10.29 -19.52 1.73
N GLN A 115 9.28 -20.28 1.33
CA GLN A 115 8.11 -20.55 2.14
C GLN A 115 7.95 -22.04 2.39
N PHE A 116 7.76 -22.42 3.64
CA PHE A 116 7.36 -23.75 4.07
C PHE A 116 5.94 -23.71 4.60
N PHE A 117 5.13 -24.64 4.16
CA PHE A 117 3.76 -24.78 4.60
C PHE A 117 3.46 -26.23 4.99
N LEU A 118 2.81 -26.39 6.13
CA LEU A 118 2.32 -27.67 6.62
C LEU A 118 0.86 -27.50 7.02
N SER A 119 -0.02 -28.40 6.58
CA SER A 119 -1.39 -28.42 7.04
C SER A 119 -1.87 -29.83 7.29
N ASN A 120 -2.72 -29.98 8.28
CA ASN A 120 -3.45 -31.20 8.56
C ASN A 120 -4.93 -30.92 8.75
N LYS A 121 -5.77 -31.74 8.13
CA LYS A 121 -7.23 -31.73 8.32
C LYS A 121 -7.68 -33.10 8.72
N TYR A 122 -8.37 -33.20 9.84
CA TYR A 122 -8.92 -34.46 10.32
C TYR A 122 -10.42 -34.34 10.60
N ARG A 123 -11.19 -35.31 10.12
CA ARG A 123 -12.64 -35.36 10.25
C ARG A 123 -13.04 -36.59 11.04
N TRP A 124 -13.74 -36.37 12.16
CA TRP A 124 -14.34 -37.47 12.95
C TRP A 124 -15.76 -37.77 12.47
N ASP A 125 -16.18 -39.00 12.67
CA ASP A 125 -17.51 -39.47 12.26
C ASP A 125 -18.65 -38.74 12.99
N ASN A 126 -18.36 -38.12 14.14
CA ASN A 126 -19.32 -37.36 14.94
C ASN A 126 -19.54 -35.91 14.47
N GLY A 127 -19.06 -35.53 13.28
CA GLY A 127 -19.19 -34.17 12.72
C GLY A 127 -18.18 -33.14 13.26
N LEU A 128 -17.17 -33.57 14.04
CA LEU A 128 -16.05 -32.72 14.44
C LEU A 128 -14.99 -32.72 13.33
N THR A 129 -14.42 -31.58 13.05
CA THR A 129 -13.27 -31.41 12.14
C THR A 129 -12.20 -30.57 12.84
N TRP A 130 -10.96 -30.99 12.74
CA TRP A 130 -9.79 -30.21 13.15
C TRP A 130 -8.99 -29.82 11.92
N ASN A 131 -8.75 -28.55 11.77
CA ASN A 131 -7.84 -27.98 10.79
C ASN A 131 -6.68 -27.32 11.54
N ILE A 132 -5.46 -27.66 11.15
CA ILE A 132 -4.25 -26.97 11.60
C ILE A 132 -3.38 -26.66 10.41
N SER A 133 -2.82 -25.46 10.36
CA SER A 133 -1.83 -25.09 9.36
C SER A 133 -0.75 -24.21 9.97
N ALA A 134 0.48 -24.44 9.54
CA ALA A 134 1.63 -23.63 9.88
C ALA A 134 2.33 -23.18 8.60
N ARG A 135 2.76 -21.93 8.53
CA ARG A 135 3.55 -21.36 7.44
C ARG A 135 4.74 -20.61 8.02
N TYR A 136 5.91 -20.85 7.47
CA TYR A 136 7.08 -20.01 7.69
C TYR A 136 7.52 -19.45 6.35
N ASP A 137 7.80 -18.16 6.31
CA ASP A 137 8.28 -17.43 5.14
C ASP A 137 9.52 -16.62 5.52
N HIS A 138 10.59 -16.77 4.75
CA HIS A 138 11.77 -15.92 4.81
C HIS A 138 11.87 -15.20 3.48
N ALA A 139 11.82 -13.87 3.50
CA ALA A 139 11.85 -13.04 2.32
C ALA A 139 12.86 -11.91 2.44
N HIS A 140 13.54 -11.64 1.32
CA HIS A 140 14.34 -10.44 1.12
C HIS A 140 13.78 -9.68 -0.08
N GLY A 141 13.60 -8.37 0.07
CA GLY A 141 13.17 -7.49 -1.00
C GLY A 141 14.04 -6.24 -1.09
N ALA A 142 14.35 -5.81 -2.31
CA ALA A 142 15.01 -4.54 -2.57
C ALA A 142 14.41 -3.88 -3.82
N LEU A 143 14.17 -2.58 -3.73
CA LEU A 143 13.60 -1.77 -4.80
C LEU A 143 14.33 -0.44 -4.87
N VAL A 144 14.83 -0.08 -6.06
CA VAL A 144 15.28 1.28 -6.36
C VAL A 144 14.22 1.97 -7.22
N TYR A 145 13.75 3.12 -6.78
CA TYR A 145 12.94 3.99 -7.61
C TYR A 145 13.49 5.41 -7.66
N GLN A 146 13.18 6.12 -8.74
CA GLN A 146 13.64 7.49 -8.95
C GLN A 146 12.44 8.34 -9.34
N SER A 147 12.23 9.44 -8.62
CA SER A 147 11.13 10.37 -8.86
C SER A 147 11.65 11.72 -9.38
N PRO A 148 11.06 12.29 -10.43
CA PRO A 148 11.29 13.69 -10.79
C PRO A 148 10.72 14.58 -9.68
N MET A 149 11.49 15.57 -9.25
CA MET A 149 11.08 16.53 -8.22
C MET A 149 10.69 17.86 -8.85
N SER A 150 11.63 18.65 -9.30
CA SER A 150 11.37 19.95 -9.91
C SER A 150 12.08 20.10 -11.25
N LEU A 151 11.38 20.67 -12.23
CA LEU A 151 11.95 21.09 -13.50
C LEU A 151 12.24 22.59 -13.42
N MET A 152 13.51 22.97 -13.47
CA MET A 152 13.97 24.35 -13.28
C MET A 152 14.45 24.93 -14.59
N ASN A 153 13.97 26.14 -14.97
CA ASN A 153 14.55 26.90 -16.05
C ASN A 153 15.80 27.64 -15.51
N VAL A 154 16.94 27.30 -16.04
CA VAL A 154 18.26 27.81 -15.59
C VAL A 154 18.93 28.72 -16.63
N LYS A 155 18.33 28.88 -17.79
CA LYS A 155 18.88 29.67 -18.91
C LYS A 155 18.99 31.16 -18.52
N GLY A 156 20.22 31.67 -18.62
CA GLY A 156 20.49 33.09 -18.33
C GLY A 156 20.39 33.47 -16.84
N ASN A 157 20.11 32.53 -15.94
CA ASN A 157 20.06 32.79 -14.51
C ASN A 157 21.45 32.61 -13.88
N GLN A 158 22.07 33.71 -13.48
CA GLN A 158 23.44 33.73 -12.89
C GLN A 158 23.51 33.07 -11.50
N ALA A 159 22.38 32.81 -10.85
CA ALA A 159 22.35 32.07 -9.58
C ALA A 159 22.76 30.60 -9.73
N TYR A 160 22.72 30.07 -10.96
CA TYR A 160 23.06 28.68 -11.27
C TYR A 160 24.34 28.60 -12.09
N ASN A 161 25.22 27.67 -11.74
CA ASN A 161 26.45 27.36 -12.47
C ASN A 161 26.57 25.84 -12.63
N TYR A 162 25.67 25.28 -13.44
CA TYR A 162 25.62 23.84 -13.65
C TYR A 162 26.79 23.35 -14.51
N MET A 163 27.42 22.31 -14.04
CA MET A 163 28.58 21.65 -14.62
C MET A 163 28.33 20.16 -14.77
N LEU A 164 29.00 19.55 -15.72
CA LEU A 164 29.16 18.11 -15.87
C LEU A 164 30.65 17.73 -15.93
N ILE A 165 30.96 16.48 -15.69
CA ILE A 165 32.30 15.91 -15.90
C ILE A 165 32.20 15.03 -17.15
N ASN A 166 32.96 15.37 -18.18
CA ASN A 166 32.99 14.61 -19.41
C ASN A 166 33.77 13.28 -19.26
N PRO A 167 33.73 12.37 -20.26
CA PRO A 167 34.42 11.09 -20.19
C PRO A 167 35.94 11.20 -19.97
N GLU A 168 36.56 12.32 -20.35
CA GLU A 168 37.97 12.62 -20.14
C GLU A 168 38.28 13.21 -18.75
N GLY A 169 37.23 13.32 -17.89
CA GLY A 169 37.35 13.85 -16.53
C GLY A 169 37.43 15.38 -16.44
N LYS A 170 37.15 16.12 -17.52
CA LYS A 170 37.12 17.59 -17.51
C LYS A 170 35.75 18.11 -17.14
N HIS A 171 35.74 19.20 -16.40
CA HIS A 171 34.53 19.94 -16.03
C HIS A 171 34.09 20.79 -17.21
N GLU A 172 32.85 20.60 -17.64
CA GLU A 172 32.25 21.34 -18.74
C GLU A 172 30.97 22.03 -18.27
N LYS A 173 30.79 23.28 -18.73
CA LYS A 173 29.60 24.06 -18.39
C LYS A 173 28.40 23.53 -19.12
N TYR A 174 27.33 23.24 -18.36
CA TYR A 174 26.04 22.92 -18.94
C TYR A 174 25.36 24.18 -19.50
N THR A 175 24.94 24.14 -20.76
CA THR A 175 24.32 25.27 -21.48
C THR A 175 22.86 25.04 -21.81
N GLY A 176 22.27 23.93 -21.36
CA GLY A 176 20.85 23.63 -21.58
C GLY A 176 19.93 24.58 -20.83
N GLU A 177 18.69 24.65 -21.29
CA GLU A 177 17.70 25.55 -20.75
C GLU A 177 17.12 25.09 -19.41
N TYR A 178 16.95 23.78 -19.25
CA TYR A 178 16.32 23.19 -18.08
C TYR A 178 17.22 22.19 -17.36
N VAL A 179 17.03 22.13 -16.04
CA VAL A 179 17.60 21.11 -15.16
C VAL A 179 16.46 20.44 -14.40
N GLN A 180 16.51 19.12 -14.29
CA GLN A 180 15.57 18.34 -13.51
C GLN A 180 16.22 17.85 -12.22
N SER A 181 15.69 18.29 -11.09
CA SER A 181 16.02 17.69 -9.80
C SER A 181 15.32 16.34 -9.65
N ARG A 182 16.02 15.36 -9.12
CA ARG A 182 15.51 14.00 -8.92
C ARG A 182 15.82 13.49 -7.52
N MET A 183 14.94 12.61 -7.05
CA MET A 183 15.14 11.82 -5.84
C MET A 183 15.27 10.36 -6.25
N SER A 184 16.34 9.70 -5.84
CA SER A 184 16.48 8.25 -5.87
C SER A 184 16.24 7.69 -4.49
N CYS A 185 15.60 6.53 -4.40
CA CYS A 185 15.29 5.86 -3.15
C CYS A 185 15.59 4.36 -3.28
N LEU A 186 16.43 3.83 -2.39
CA LEU A 186 16.67 2.40 -2.23
C LEU A 186 15.91 1.91 -1.01
N ASN A 187 14.86 1.15 -1.22
CA ASN A 187 14.16 0.41 -0.19
C ASN A 187 14.71 -1.00 -0.11
N SER A 188 15.03 -1.47 1.08
CA SER A 188 15.52 -2.85 1.29
C SER A 188 15.02 -3.39 2.62
N GLY A 189 14.59 -4.64 2.64
CA GLY A 189 14.11 -5.29 3.85
C GLY A 189 14.27 -6.79 3.84
N ASP A 190 14.55 -7.34 5.01
CA ASP A 190 14.54 -8.75 5.34
C ASP A 190 13.35 -9.03 6.26
N ILE A 191 12.60 -10.09 5.95
CA ILE A 191 11.38 -10.45 6.68
C ILE A 191 11.43 -11.95 7.02
N ASP A 192 11.16 -12.25 8.28
CA ASP A 192 10.81 -13.59 8.74
C ASP A 192 9.38 -13.59 9.28
N GLU A 193 8.54 -14.44 8.72
CA GLU A 193 7.13 -14.56 9.12
C GLU A 193 6.79 -15.99 9.51
N PHE A 194 6.11 -16.16 10.64
CA PHE A 194 5.50 -17.43 11.02
C PHE A 194 4.01 -17.23 11.31
N LEU A 195 3.19 -18.06 10.69
CA LEU A 195 1.75 -18.08 10.89
C LEU A 195 1.30 -19.48 11.28
N LEU A 196 0.60 -19.59 12.42
CA LEU A 196 -0.07 -20.81 12.86
C LEU A 196 -1.57 -20.55 13.00
N THR A 197 -2.38 -21.44 12.44
CA THR A 197 -3.83 -21.45 12.67
C THR A 197 -4.26 -22.85 13.08
N SER A 198 -5.03 -22.97 14.16
CA SER A 198 -5.66 -24.21 14.60
C SER A 198 -7.13 -23.96 14.88
N GLU A 199 -8.00 -24.72 14.22
CA GLU A 199 -9.45 -24.52 14.28
C GLU A 199 -10.17 -25.85 14.48
N LEU A 200 -11.09 -25.88 15.44
CA LEU A 200 -12.07 -26.95 15.64
C LEU A 200 -13.43 -26.52 15.10
N ILE A 201 -14.02 -27.32 14.23
CA ILE A 201 -15.32 -27.09 13.64
C ILE A 201 -16.27 -28.21 14.06
N LYS A 202 -17.35 -27.88 14.72
CA LYS A 202 -18.41 -28.82 15.07
C LYS A 202 -19.68 -28.50 14.30
N LYS A 203 -20.12 -29.46 13.47
CA LYS A 203 -21.40 -29.38 12.78
C LYS A 203 -22.47 -30.08 13.60
N PHE A 204 -23.56 -29.39 13.83
CA PHE A 204 -24.83 -29.90 14.41
C PHE A 204 -25.87 -29.93 13.32
N SER A 205 -27.08 -30.43 13.62
CA SER A 205 -28.18 -30.50 12.65
C SER A 205 -28.63 -29.14 12.12
N THR A 206 -28.59 -28.12 12.97
CA THR A 206 -29.06 -26.76 12.66
C THR A 206 -28.01 -25.68 12.85
N SER A 207 -26.77 -26.04 13.19
CA SER A 207 -25.74 -25.03 13.41
C SER A 207 -24.34 -25.54 13.15
N THR A 208 -23.40 -24.61 12.99
CA THR A 208 -21.97 -24.88 12.89
C THR A 208 -21.22 -23.96 13.86
N LEU A 209 -20.50 -24.54 14.81
CA LEU A 209 -19.64 -23.84 15.74
C LEU A 209 -18.18 -24.00 15.29
N ARG A 210 -17.43 -22.90 15.31
CA ARG A 210 -15.97 -22.87 15.08
C ARG A 210 -15.31 -22.22 16.27
N ILE A 211 -14.21 -22.79 16.73
CA ILE A 211 -13.33 -22.20 17.75
C ILE A 211 -11.90 -22.35 17.25
N GLY A 212 -11.13 -21.30 17.29
CA GLY A 212 -9.76 -21.35 16.77
C GLY A 212 -8.80 -20.44 17.50
N VAL A 213 -7.51 -20.78 17.30
CA VAL A 213 -6.34 -20.01 17.74
C VAL A 213 -5.56 -19.64 16.49
N ASN A 214 -5.05 -18.41 16.45
CA ASN A 214 -4.18 -17.91 15.42
C ASN A 214 -2.98 -17.24 16.07
N GLU A 215 -1.77 -17.60 15.65
CA GLU A 215 -0.50 -16.99 16.04
C GLU A 215 0.16 -16.44 14.79
N TRP A 216 0.60 -15.19 14.84
CA TRP A 216 1.36 -14.53 13.79
C TRP A 216 2.58 -13.86 14.40
N LEU A 217 3.75 -14.31 14.00
CA LEU A 217 5.06 -13.74 14.36
C LEU A 217 5.66 -13.11 13.11
N TYR A 218 6.11 -11.89 13.24
CA TYR A 218 6.68 -11.09 12.17
C TYR A 218 7.95 -10.42 12.67
N ASP A 219 9.06 -10.67 12.00
CA ASP A 219 10.36 -10.03 12.26
C ASP A 219 10.78 -9.30 10.99
N ILE A 220 11.17 -8.05 11.11
CA ILE A 220 11.57 -7.21 9.98
C ILE A 220 12.79 -6.37 10.30
N ASP A 221 13.67 -6.22 9.30
CA ASP A 221 14.77 -5.27 9.28
C ASP A 221 14.70 -4.49 7.98
N TYR A 222 14.26 -3.22 8.03
CA TYR A 222 13.95 -2.40 6.86
C TYR A 222 14.71 -1.09 6.86
N THR A 223 15.19 -0.69 5.68
CA THR A 223 15.74 0.64 5.40
C THR A 223 15.18 1.22 4.11
N SER A 224 15.05 2.54 4.09
CA SER A 224 14.84 3.36 2.91
C SER A 224 15.90 4.46 2.89
N ASN A 225 16.80 4.40 1.93
CA ASN A 225 17.88 5.36 1.77
C ASN A 225 17.56 6.27 0.58
N THR A 226 17.57 7.58 0.77
CA THR A 226 17.26 8.54 -0.29
C THR A 226 18.49 9.36 -0.67
N THR A 227 18.53 9.76 -1.93
CA THR A 227 19.59 10.63 -2.46
C THR A 227 18.99 11.59 -3.46
N MET A 228 19.41 12.85 -3.39
CA MET A 228 19.03 13.88 -4.35
C MET A 228 20.16 14.13 -5.34
N TYR A 229 19.82 14.37 -6.60
CA TYR A 229 20.72 14.83 -7.64
C TYR A 229 20.00 15.65 -8.71
N ASP A 230 20.74 16.42 -9.49
CA ASP A 230 20.25 17.14 -10.64
C ASP A 230 20.71 16.49 -11.94
N GLN A 231 19.89 16.56 -12.99
CA GLN A 231 20.26 16.04 -14.30
C GLN A 231 19.89 17.01 -15.44
N SER A 232 20.61 16.87 -16.55
CA SER A 232 20.33 17.61 -17.78
C SER A 232 18.96 17.24 -18.36
N VAL A 233 18.42 18.18 -19.13
CA VAL A 233 17.20 17.99 -19.91
C VAL A 233 17.52 18.35 -21.36
N PRO A 234 18.13 17.42 -22.14
CA PRO A 234 18.52 17.70 -23.51
C PRO A 234 17.29 17.78 -24.43
N ASP A 235 17.18 18.87 -25.18
CA ASP A 235 16.06 19.15 -26.09
C ASP A 235 16.00 18.22 -27.30
N ASP A 236 17.13 17.63 -27.66
CA ASP A 236 17.25 16.64 -28.75
C ASP A 236 16.73 15.24 -28.35
N GLY A 237 16.31 15.07 -27.08
CA GLY A 237 15.83 13.79 -26.54
C GLY A 237 16.95 12.77 -26.31
N SER A 238 18.23 13.16 -26.25
CA SER A 238 19.33 12.30 -25.84
C SER A 238 19.22 11.89 -24.37
N TYR A 239 20.09 10.99 -23.89
CA TYR A 239 20.08 10.59 -22.49
C TYR A 239 20.47 11.76 -21.58
N ALA A 240 19.84 11.82 -20.41
CA ALA A 240 20.24 12.75 -19.38
C ALA A 240 21.62 12.41 -18.84
N VAL A 241 22.37 13.43 -18.42
CA VAL A 241 23.62 13.31 -17.66
C VAL A 241 23.47 13.99 -16.31
N ARG A 242 24.14 13.49 -15.28
CA ARG A 242 24.14 14.13 -13.97
C ARG A 242 24.89 15.44 -14.01
N LEU A 243 24.37 16.40 -13.25
CA LEU A 243 24.90 17.75 -13.14
C LEU A 243 25.13 18.11 -11.68
N TYR A 244 26.05 19.04 -11.43
CA TYR A 244 26.19 19.70 -10.14
C TYR A 244 26.26 21.22 -10.34
N ASP A 245 25.77 21.97 -9.36
CA ASP A 245 25.87 23.42 -9.37
C ASP A 245 27.16 23.85 -8.65
N ALA A 246 28.16 24.29 -9.41
CA ALA A 246 29.48 24.69 -8.89
C ALA A 246 29.42 25.91 -7.95
N ASN A 247 28.30 26.66 -7.91
CA ASN A 247 28.09 27.70 -6.90
C ASN A 247 27.76 27.12 -5.51
N LYS A 248 27.38 25.86 -5.44
CA LYS A 248 26.90 25.21 -4.20
C LYS A 248 27.73 24.01 -3.79
N ARG A 249 28.30 23.25 -4.75
CA ARG A 249 28.97 21.97 -4.51
C ARG A 249 29.81 21.53 -5.71
N ASP A 250 30.80 20.70 -5.44
CA ASP A 250 31.67 20.11 -6.46
C ASP A 250 31.36 18.64 -6.78
N TYR A 251 30.16 18.15 -6.40
CA TYR A 251 29.77 16.76 -6.57
C TYR A 251 28.30 16.65 -7.03
N TYR A 252 27.97 15.50 -7.66
CA TYR A 252 26.65 15.28 -8.26
C TYR A 252 25.55 15.08 -7.25
N TYR A 253 25.80 14.34 -6.17
CA TYR A 253 24.80 13.94 -5.20
C TYR A 253 24.77 14.90 -4.02
N TYR A 254 23.58 15.17 -3.52
CA TYR A 254 23.35 16.04 -2.37
C TYR A 254 22.13 15.57 -1.56
N ASP A 255 22.00 16.04 -0.36
CA ASP A 255 20.90 15.71 0.54
C ASP A 255 20.66 14.19 0.66
N TYR A 256 21.65 13.49 1.21
CA TYR A 256 21.46 12.10 1.56
C TYR A 256 20.45 11.95 2.69
N ASN A 257 19.62 10.88 2.64
CA ASN A 257 18.67 10.50 3.67
C ASN A 257 17.69 11.62 4.05
N LYS A 258 17.18 12.36 3.06
CA LYS A 258 16.18 13.40 3.22
C LYS A 258 14.79 12.92 2.80
N ASN A 259 13.76 13.41 3.46
CA ASN A 259 12.33 13.24 3.16
C ASN A 259 11.80 11.80 3.27
N ALA A 260 12.16 10.90 2.38
CA ALA A 260 11.62 9.55 2.29
C ALA A 260 12.50 8.48 2.97
N SER A 261 13.53 8.89 3.70
CA SER A 261 14.39 7.93 4.41
C SER A 261 13.70 7.35 5.63
N GLU A 262 13.82 6.05 5.80
CA GLU A 262 13.17 5.30 6.87
C GLU A 262 14.09 4.20 7.38
N TYR A 263 13.96 3.91 8.67
CA TYR A 263 14.56 2.75 9.30
C TYR A 263 13.62 2.24 10.37
N TYR A 264 13.37 0.97 10.37
CA TYR A 264 12.77 0.28 11.49
C TYR A 264 13.17 -1.20 11.49
N LYS A 265 13.35 -1.72 12.70
CA LYS A 265 13.75 -3.10 12.93
C LYS A 265 13.07 -3.64 14.17
N GLY A 266 12.53 -4.85 14.10
CA GLY A 266 11.94 -5.49 15.27
C GLY A 266 10.89 -6.51 14.93
N LYS A 267 10.10 -6.84 15.95
CA LYS A 267 9.16 -7.96 15.94
C LYS A 267 7.75 -7.50 16.32
N GLU A 268 6.80 -8.07 15.60
CA GLU A 268 5.39 -7.99 15.96
C GLU A 268 4.85 -9.41 16.19
N ASN A 269 4.12 -9.60 17.30
CA ASN A 269 3.42 -10.85 17.58
C ASN A 269 1.94 -10.57 17.77
N LYS A 270 1.10 -11.44 17.21
CA LYS A 270 -0.36 -11.43 17.37
C LYS A 270 -0.86 -12.83 17.71
N LEU A 271 -1.21 -13.04 18.97
CA LEU A 271 -1.88 -14.27 19.41
C LEU A 271 -3.38 -14.00 19.55
N ALA A 272 -4.19 -14.74 18.83
CA ALA A 272 -5.63 -14.55 18.85
C ALA A 272 -6.40 -15.82 19.17
N LEU A 273 -7.47 -15.66 19.93
CA LEU A 273 -8.51 -16.65 20.16
C LEU A 273 -9.80 -16.15 19.53
N TYR A 274 -10.50 -17.00 18.78
CA TYR A 274 -11.75 -16.62 18.16
C TYR A 274 -12.78 -17.76 18.18
N PHE A 275 -14.05 -17.36 18.08
CA PHE A 275 -15.14 -18.28 17.79
C PHE A 275 -16.13 -17.68 16.81
N THR A 276 -16.83 -18.53 16.07
CA THR A 276 -18.00 -18.16 15.25
C THR A 276 -19.07 -19.22 15.38
N HIS A 277 -20.32 -18.80 15.36
CA HIS A 277 -21.48 -19.68 15.36
C HIS A 277 -22.45 -19.26 14.27
N ASP A 278 -22.72 -20.17 13.36
CA ASP A 278 -23.74 -20.05 12.32
C ASP A 278 -24.92 -20.94 12.71
N TRP A 279 -26.11 -20.36 12.91
CA TRP A 279 -27.25 -21.04 13.50
C TRP A 279 -28.54 -20.77 12.76
N ASP A 280 -29.12 -21.84 12.18
CA ASP A 280 -30.48 -21.86 11.68
C ASP A 280 -31.46 -22.02 12.86
N ILE A 281 -31.85 -20.90 13.49
CA ILE A 281 -32.79 -20.89 14.62
C ILE A 281 -34.13 -21.49 14.17
N SER A 282 -34.50 -21.22 12.91
CA SER A 282 -35.69 -21.79 12.27
C SER A 282 -35.50 -21.86 10.76
N LYS A 283 -36.45 -22.46 10.03
CA LYS A 283 -36.45 -22.45 8.55
C LYS A 283 -36.49 -21.04 7.95
N LYS A 284 -36.88 -20.03 8.75
CA LYS A 284 -36.97 -18.62 8.32
C LYS A 284 -35.89 -17.72 8.86
N LEU A 285 -35.20 -18.11 9.91
CA LEU A 285 -34.24 -17.25 10.60
C LEU A 285 -32.89 -17.95 10.73
N ASN A 286 -31.88 -17.40 10.07
CA ASN A 286 -30.49 -17.72 10.28
C ASN A 286 -29.81 -16.55 11.01
N VAL A 287 -28.95 -16.87 11.97
CA VAL A 287 -28.14 -15.91 12.72
C VAL A 287 -26.70 -16.41 12.71
N TYR A 288 -25.80 -15.52 12.39
CA TYR A 288 -24.36 -15.72 12.48
C TYR A 288 -23.78 -14.74 13.50
N TYR A 289 -22.90 -15.20 14.38
CA TYR A 289 -22.18 -14.31 15.28
C TYR A 289 -20.82 -14.88 15.66
N GLY A 290 -19.91 -14.00 16.08
CA GLY A 290 -18.58 -14.38 16.48
C GLY A 290 -17.83 -13.26 17.20
N ALA A 291 -16.74 -13.66 17.83
CA ALA A 291 -15.81 -12.74 18.46
C ALA A 291 -14.36 -13.23 18.25
N ARG A 292 -13.45 -12.28 18.23
CA ARG A 292 -12.00 -12.49 18.21
C ARG A 292 -11.36 -11.58 19.26
N PHE A 293 -10.44 -12.12 20.02
CA PHE A 293 -9.58 -11.39 20.93
C PHE A 293 -8.14 -11.68 20.56
N GLU A 294 -7.36 -10.62 20.34
CA GLU A 294 -5.99 -10.70 19.85
C GLU A 294 -5.05 -9.92 20.77
N TRP A 295 -4.09 -10.61 21.35
CA TRP A 295 -2.99 -10.00 22.07
C TRP A 295 -1.89 -9.64 21.06
N GLN A 296 -1.63 -8.34 20.90
CA GLN A 296 -0.61 -7.79 20.02
C GLN A 296 0.54 -7.23 20.83
N THR A 297 1.78 -7.57 20.47
CA THR A 297 2.99 -6.97 21.03
C THR A 297 3.90 -6.50 19.90
N ILE A 298 4.54 -5.35 20.10
CA ILE A 298 5.55 -4.79 19.22
C ILE A 298 6.79 -4.49 20.04
N LYS A 299 7.95 -5.00 19.59
CA LYS A 299 9.27 -4.71 20.17
C LYS A 299 10.27 -4.43 19.08
N GLY A 300 10.94 -3.30 19.14
CA GLY A 300 11.91 -2.91 18.14
C GLY A 300 12.38 -1.48 18.27
N GLU A 301 12.84 -0.93 17.17
CA GLU A 301 13.34 0.43 17.08
C GLU A 301 13.02 1.04 15.72
N ASN A 302 12.99 2.36 15.63
CA ASN A 302 12.82 3.09 14.39
C ASN A 302 13.69 4.35 14.32
N ALA A 303 13.72 5.00 13.14
CA ALA A 303 14.53 6.18 12.87
C ALA A 303 14.05 7.47 13.56
N ALA A 304 13.00 7.45 14.37
CA ALA A 304 12.57 8.63 15.11
C ALA A 304 13.63 9.02 16.15
N VAL A 305 14.04 10.29 16.14
CA VAL A 305 15.01 10.82 17.11
C VAL A 305 14.34 11.84 18.01
N LYS A 306 14.86 11.95 19.24
CA LYS A 306 14.48 13.01 20.16
C LYS A 306 15.53 14.12 20.14
N ASN A 307 15.06 15.36 20.08
CA ASN A 307 15.93 16.52 20.30
C ASN A 307 16.31 16.64 21.81
N SER A 308 17.11 17.64 22.13
CA SER A 308 17.52 17.91 23.53
C SER A 308 16.37 18.24 24.46
N ALA A 309 15.22 18.69 23.95
CA ALA A 309 14.01 18.94 24.71
C ALA A 309 13.15 17.67 24.92
N GLY A 310 13.52 16.54 24.32
CA GLY A 310 12.78 15.28 24.40
C GLY A 310 11.66 15.11 23.37
N ASP A 311 11.50 16.07 22.45
CA ASP A 311 10.50 15.99 21.38
C ASP A 311 11.02 15.15 20.23
N TYR A 312 10.15 14.39 19.59
CA TYR A 312 10.48 13.70 18.36
C TYR A 312 10.63 14.70 17.23
N VAL A 313 11.78 14.67 16.57
CA VAL A 313 12.08 15.46 15.40
C VAL A 313 12.15 14.56 14.19
N GLY A 314 11.55 15.03 13.12
CA GLY A 314 11.28 14.33 11.89
C GLY A 314 12.43 13.50 11.27
N ARG A 315 12.32 13.27 9.98
CA ARG A 315 13.25 12.43 9.22
C ARG A 315 14.65 12.99 9.20
N PHE A 316 15.65 12.12 9.14
CA PHE A 316 17.04 12.51 8.99
C PHE A 316 17.27 13.23 7.66
N SER A 317 18.19 14.17 7.65
CA SER A 317 18.72 14.79 6.45
C SER A 317 20.24 14.87 6.57
N ASN A 318 20.94 14.22 5.65
CA ASN A 318 22.41 14.08 5.63
C ASN A 318 23.00 13.39 6.87
N TYR A 319 22.21 12.58 7.58
CA TYR A 319 22.61 11.88 8.79
C TYR A 319 22.41 10.36 8.66
N HIS A 320 23.09 9.63 9.54
CA HIS A 320 22.96 8.20 9.71
C HIS A 320 22.88 7.86 11.21
N LEU A 321 22.49 6.64 11.55
CA LEU A 321 22.48 6.18 12.94
C LEU A 321 23.88 6.29 13.56
N GLY A 322 23.95 6.84 14.77
CA GLY A 322 25.22 7.09 15.48
C GLY A 322 25.92 8.40 15.15
N ALA A 323 25.47 9.14 14.12
CA ALA A 323 25.98 10.48 13.84
C ALA A 323 25.60 11.48 14.94
N THR A 324 26.29 12.62 14.94
CA THR A 324 25.95 13.76 15.81
C THR A 324 25.50 14.92 14.93
N ALA A 325 24.29 15.40 15.15
CA ALA A 325 23.74 16.56 14.46
C ALA A 325 24.48 17.86 14.83
N ALA A 326 24.29 18.92 14.05
CA ALA A 326 24.97 20.21 14.25
C ALA A 326 24.66 20.86 15.61
N ASP A 327 23.49 20.57 16.20
CA ASP A 327 23.08 21.01 17.54
C ASP A 327 23.64 20.15 18.68
N GLY A 328 24.47 19.13 18.36
CA GLY A 328 25.04 18.18 19.32
C GLY A 328 24.15 16.97 19.63
N THR A 329 22.96 16.86 19.03
CA THR A 329 22.05 15.72 19.24
C THR A 329 22.67 14.47 18.59
N LYS A 330 22.79 13.39 19.37
CA LYS A 330 23.20 12.09 18.85
C LYS A 330 21.99 11.39 18.19
N ILE A 331 22.15 10.94 16.97
CA ILE A 331 21.10 10.25 16.21
C ILE A 331 21.09 8.78 16.61
N THR A 332 20.16 8.43 17.48
CA THR A 332 19.91 7.06 17.94
C THR A 332 18.48 6.66 17.61
N PRO A 333 18.22 5.37 17.29
CA PRO A 333 16.86 4.91 17.11
C PRO A 333 16.00 5.14 18.36
N ALA A 334 14.71 5.33 18.15
CA ALA A 334 13.73 5.31 19.22
C ALA A 334 13.27 3.87 19.49
N ASP A 335 13.30 3.46 20.75
CA ASP A 335 12.82 2.16 21.19
C ASP A 335 11.30 2.09 21.11
N LEU A 336 10.79 0.95 20.64
CA LEU A 336 9.38 0.60 20.54
C LEU A 336 9.13 -0.61 21.43
N ASP A 337 8.24 -0.47 22.42
CA ASP A 337 7.77 -1.57 23.28
C ASP A 337 6.30 -1.33 23.62
N TYR A 338 5.42 -2.03 22.89
CA TYR A 338 3.98 -1.88 23.01
C TYR A 338 3.30 -3.22 23.19
N SER A 339 2.19 -3.20 23.93
CA SER A 339 1.33 -4.36 24.13
C SER A 339 -0.12 -3.91 24.21
N TRP A 340 -0.98 -4.54 23.40
CA TRP A 340 -2.40 -4.20 23.30
C TRP A 340 -3.28 -5.42 23.22
N LEU A 341 -4.54 -5.24 23.62
CA LEU A 341 -5.63 -6.16 23.32
C LEU A 341 -6.52 -5.58 22.22
N ASN A 342 -6.47 -6.20 21.04
CA ASN A 342 -7.40 -5.97 19.95
C ASN A 342 -8.62 -6.88 20.10
N TYR A 343 -9.78 -6.47 19.60
CA TYR A 343 -10.95 -7.32 19.62
C TYR A 343 -11.93 -6.98 18.50
N ASP A 344 -12.62 -8.01 18.02
CA ASP A 344 -13.61 -7.91 16.97
C ASP A 344 -14.87 -8.63 17.39
N PHE A 345 -16.01 -8.02 17.11
CA PHE A 345 -17.34 -8.63 17.26
C PHE A 345 -18.07 -8.56 15.93
N THR A 346 -18.71 -9.64 15.55
CA THR A 346 -19.56 -9.68 14.35
C THR A 346 -20.88 -10.37 14.65
N ALA A 347 -21.95 -9.86 14.04
CA ALA A 347 -23.26 -10.49 14.06
C ALA A 347 -23.94 -10.24 12.72
N ALA A 348 -24.65 -11.24 12.21
CA ALA A 348 -25.46 -11.11 11.00
C ALA A 348 -26.76 -11.89 11.17
N LEU A 349 -27.80 -11.45 10.53
CA LEU A 349 -29.06 -12.15 10.48
C LEU A 349 -29.64 -12.16 9.05
N THR A 350 -30.33 -13.25 8.71
CA THR A 350 -31.14 -13.34 7.50
C THR A 350 -32.52 -13.88 7.90
N TYR A 351 -33.57 -13.09 7.59
CA TYR A 351 -34.95 -13.45 7.86
C TYR A 351 -35.73 -13.63 6.56
N LYS A 352 -36.19 -14.84 6.31
CA LYS A 352 -37.04 -15.21 5.15
C LYS A 352 -38.49 -14.90 5.48
N MET A 353 -39.00 -13.78 5.01
CA MET A 353 -40.41 -13.44 5.18
C MET A 353 -41.30 -14.35 4.33
N THR A 354 -40.90 -14.58 3.09
CA THR A 354 -41.46 -15.53 2.13
C THR A 354 -40.33 -16.35 1.48
N ASP A 355 -40.69 -17.31 0.64
CA ASP A 355 -39.70 -18.08 -0.14
C ASP A 355 -38.86 -17.20 -1.11
N LYS A 356 -39.38 -16.02 -1.45
CA LYS A 356 -38.78 -15.12 -2.44
C LYS A 356 -38.23 -13.81 -1.85
N PHE A 357 -38.70 -13.40 -0.68
CA PHE A 357 -38.40 -12.09 -0.10
C PHE A 357 -38.00 -12.20 1.36
N GLY A 358 -37.06 -11.42 1.76
CA GLY A 358 -36.63 -11.33 3.16
C GLY A 358 -35.79 -10.12 3.47
N PHE A 359 -35.31 -10.09 4.71
CA PHE A 359 -34.44 -9.07 5.26
C PHE A 359 -33.08 -9.67 5.59
N THR A 360 -32.06 -8.88 5.42
CA THR A 360 -30.69 -9.24 5.84
C THR A 360 -30.02 -8.04 6.49
N GLY A 361 -29.14 -8.31 7.42
CA GLY A 361 -28.34 -7.26 8.04
C GLY A 361 -27.15 -7.85 8.77
N ASP A 362 -26.12 -7.05 8.89
CA ASP A 362 -24.91 -7.39 9.64
C ASP A 362 -24.36 -6.19 10.36
N PHE A 363 -23.63 -6.48 11.43
CA PHE A 363 -22.88 -5.53 12.20
C PHE A 363 -21.52 -6.12 12.54
N THR A 364 -20.47 -5.32 12.37
CA THR A 364 -19.11 -5.66 12.79
C THR A 364 -18.50 -4.47 13.54
N TYR A 365 -17.84 -4.75 14.64
CA TYR A 365 -17.11 -3.75 15.40
C TYR A 365 -15.69 -4.25 15.62
N ILE A 366 -14.73 -3.54 15.04
CA ILE A 366 -13.29 -3.87 15.09
C ILE A 366 -12.59 -2.81 15.93
N VAL A 367 -11.74 -3.26 16.85
CA VAL A 367 -10.81 -2.42 17.59
C VAL A 367 -9.40 -2.97 17.38
N GLN A 368 -8.53 -2.14 16.82
CA GLN A 368 -7.16 -2.50 16.53
C GLN A 368 -6.20 -1.36 16.89
N HIS A 369 -4.94 -1.69 17.11
CA HIS A 369 -3.85 -0.75 17.32
C HIS A 369 -2.92 -0.70 16.10
N PRO A 370 -2.03 0.30 15.99
CA PRO A 370 -1.08 0.39 14.89
C PRO A 370 -0.25 -0.88 14.76
N LYS A 371 0.07 -1.25 13.52
CA LYS A 371 0.99 -2.33 13.20
C LYS A 371 2.43 -1.81 13.23
N PHE A 372 3.40 -2.71 13.27
CA PHE A 372 4.81 -2.36 13.29
C PHE A 372 5.22 -1.46 12.11
N GLU A 373 4.74 -1.73 10.91
CA GLU A 373 4.97 -0.92 9.71
C GLU A 373 4.52 0.55 9.84
N ASN A 374 3.57 0.86 10.72
CA ASN A 374 3.13 2.24 10.97
C ASN A 374 4.17 3.07 11.74
N PHE A 375 5.21 2.45 12.27
CA PHE A 375 6.33 3.11 12.93
C PHE A 375 7.51 3.38 11.99
N SER A 376 7.38 3.08 10.69
CA SER A 376 8.41 3.33 9.68
C SER A 376 8.77 4.80 9.48
N PRO A 377 7.84 5.77 9.53
CA PRO A 377 8.18 7.19 9.46
C PRO A 377 9.06 7.63 10.63
N ALA A 378 9.85 8.69 10.41
CA ALA A 378 10.72 9.28 11.43
C ALA A 378 9.98 9.89 12.64
N THR A 379 8.66 10.00 12.57
CA THR A 379 7.81 10.44 13.69
C THR A 379 6.99 9.25 14.20
N LEU A 380 6.87 9.13 15.52
CA LEU A 380 6.03 8.08 16.11
C LEU A 380 4.56 8.30 15.74
N PRO A 381 3.85 7.26 15.34
CA PRO A 381 2.42 7.35 15.07
C PRO A 381 1.63 7.52 16.37
N ASN A 382 0.40 7.97 16.22
CA ASN A 382 -0.57 7.92 17.31
C ASN A 382 -0.87 6.45 17.66
N THR A 383 -0.60 6.07 18.90
CA THR A 383 -0.81 4.70 19.41
C THR A 383 -2.23 4.44 19.92
N ASN A 384 -3.14 5.41 19.80
CA ASN A 384 -4.52 5.23 20.16
C ASN A 384 -5.19 4.15 19.31
N LYS A 385 -6.13 3.45 19.92
CA LYS A 385 -6.91 2.43 19.23
C LYS A 385 -7.70 3.00 18.06
N ILE A 386 -7.73 2.25 16.96
CA ILE A 386 -8.56 2.50 15.79
C ILE A 386 -9.84 1.69 15.96
N SER A 387 -10.99 2.34 15.88
CA SER A 387 -12.29 1.67 15.95
C SER A 387 -12.98 1.74 14.61
N VAL A 388 -13.55 0.60 14.17
CA VAL A 388 -14.25 0.48 12.89
C VAL A 388 -15.61 -0.16 13.12
N PRO A 389 -16.66 0.60 13.50
CA PRO A 389 -18.03 0.15 13.41
C PRO A 389 -18.48 0.09 11.94
N LEU A 390 -19.02 -1.04 11.54
CA LEU A 390 -19.66 -1.28 10.25
C LEU A 390 -21.04 -1.88 10.50
N GLY A 391 -22.09 -1.31 9.92
CA GLY A 391 -23.43 -1.87 9.93
C GLY A 391 -24.05 -1.82 8.54
N ARG A 392 -24.77 -2.88 8.16
CA ARG A 392 -25.55 -2.94 6.92
C ARG A 392 -26.91 -3.55 7.22
N ALA A 393 -27.93 -3.03 6.57
CA ALA A 393 -29.28 -3.60 6.65
C ALA A 393 -30.05 -3.37 5.35
N GLY A 394 -30.86 -4.32 4.97
CA GLY A 394 -31.67 -4.19 3.77
C GLY A 394 -32.51 -5.41 3.46
N ILE A 395 -32.90 -5.50 2.21
CA ILE A 395 -33.79 -6.50 1.68
C ILE A 395 -33.11 -7.34 0.61
N TYR A 396 -33.59 -8.54 0.46
CA TYR A 396 -33.32 -9.36 -0.72
C TYR A 396 -34.61 -9.88 -1.34
N TYR A 397 -34.58 -10.05 -2.66
CA TYR A 397 -35.67 -10.68 -3.41
C TYR A 397 -35.08 -11.65 -4.43
N ASN A 398 -35.62 -12.85 -4.51
CA ASN A 398 -35.14 -13.87 -5.44
C ASN A 398 -36.30 -14.66 -6.04
N ASN A 399 -36.38 -14.68 -7.36
CA ASN A 399 -37.26 -15.52 -8.13
C ASN A 399 -36.58 -15.99 -9.43
N ASN A 400 -37.33 -16.61 -10.34
CA ASN A 400 -36.77 -17.21 -11.55
C ASN A 400 -36.12 -16.20 -12.51
N TRP A 401 -36.52 -14.92 -12.47
CA TRP A 401 -36.03 -13.90 -13.39
C TRP A 401 -35.27 -12.75 -12.73
N LEU A 402 -35.37 -12.57 -11.41
CA LEU A 402 -34.72 -11.50 -10.65
C LEU A 402 -34.14 -12.04 -9.35
N SER A 403 -32.86 -11.82 -9.16
CA SER A 403 -32.16 -11.88 -7.88
C SER A 403 -31.68 -10.47 -7.53
N LEU A 404 -32.12 -9.94 -6.40
CA LEU A 404 -31.85 -8.57 -5.97
C LEU A 404 -31.50 -8.54 -4.50
N THR A 405 -30.46 -7.77 -4.17
CA THR A 405 -30.09 -7.38 -2.79
C THR A 405 -29.90 -5.87 -2.76
N SER A 406 -30.53 -5.20 -1.79
CA SER A 406 -30.41 -3.75 -1.62
C SER A 406 -30.15 -3.44 -0.15
N LEU A 407 -29.02 -2.79 0.14
CA LEU A 407 -28.49 -2.55 1.49
C LEU A 407 -28.18 -1.08 1.70
N VAL A 408 -28.57 -0.55 2.83
CA VAL A 408 -28.02 0.68 3.39
C VAL A 408 -26.87 0.31 4.30
N SER A 409 -25.78 1.08 4.28
CA SER A 409 -24.57 0.82 5.04
C SER A 409 -24.10 2.06 5.78
N TYR A 410 -23.46 1.82 6.90
CA TYR A 410 -22.71 2.78 7.65
C TYR A 410 -21.35 2.20 8.04
N ILE A 411 -20.27 2.93 7.78
CA ILE A 411 -18.93 2.59 8.25
C ILE A 411 -18.25 3.84 8.78
N SER A 412 -17.51 3.70 9.87
CA SER A 412 -16.62 4.73 10.36
C SER A 412 -15.25 4.14 10.67
N LYS A 413 -14.20 4.93 10.57
CA LYS A 413 -12.86 4.57 10.99
C LYS A 413 -12.26 5.76 11.74
N THR A 414 -11.89 5.54 12.99
CA THR A 414 -11.36 6.58 13.89
C THR A 414 -9.85 6.51 13.98
N ASN A 415 -9.23 7.61 14.38
CA ASN A 415 -7.80 7.71 14.69
C ASN A 415 -6.87 7.23 13.54
N ASN A 416 -7.24 7.52 12.28
CA ASN A 416 -6.32 7.30 11.17
C ASN A 416 -5.13 8.25 11.31
N ASN A 417 -3.92 7.72 11.10
CA ASN A 417 -2.70 8.52 11.14
C ASN A 417 -2.25 8.90 9.74
N SER A 418 -1.76 10.12 9.60
CA SER A 418 -1.12 10.65 8.40
C SER A 418 -0.10 11.72 8.79
N THR A 419 0.71 12.11 7.84
CA THR A 419 1.60 13.26 7.96
C THR A 419 1.43 14.10 6.71
N LEU A 420 1.13 15.38 6.88
CA LEU A 420 1.05 16.35 5.79
C LEU A 420 2.33 17.16 5.74
N ASN A 421 2.79 17.52 4.55
CA ASN A 421 3.86 18.50 4.37
C ASN A 421 3.23 19.86 4.10
N LEU A 422 3.36 20.78 5.04
CA LEU A 422 2.92 22.16 4.89
C LEU A 422 4.10 23.01 4.45
N GLN A 423 3.87 23.92 3.50
CA GLN A 423 4.90 24.79 2.94
C GLN A 423 4.55 26.24 3.21
N HIS A 424 5.54 27.00 3.69
CA HIS A 424 5.49 28.45 3.79
C HIS A 424 6.81 29.04 3.27
N GLY A 425 6.73 29.83 2.19
CA GLY A 425 7.93 30.27 1.48
C GLY A 425 8.77 29.11 0.96
N GLN A 426 10.00 29.01 1.42
CA GLN A 426 10.93 27.90 1.10
C GLN A 426 10.95 26.82 2.17
N GLU A 427 10.31 27.05 3.30
CA GLU A 427 10.28 26.09 4.42
C GLU A 427 9.15 25.09 4.23
N ILE A 428 9.45 23.80 4.44
CA ILE A 428 8.48 22.71 4.43
C ILE A 428 8.54 22.01 5.80
N MET A 429 7.39 21.93 6.46
CA MET A 429 7.26 21.28 7.75
C MET A 429 6.28 20.09 7.68
N ALA A 430 6.67 18.99 8.32
CA ALA A 430 5.80 17.84 8.50
C ALA A 430 4.79 18.13 9.62
N ALA A 431 3.51 18.00 9.31
CA ALA A 431 2.39 18.16 10.25
C ALA A 431 1.77 16.79 10.53
N PRO A 432 2.01 16.18 11.70
CA PRO A 432 1.31 14.95 12.08
C PRO A 432 -0.20 15.21 12.19
N LEU A 433 -0.99 14.27 11.68
CA LEU A 433 -2.44 14.36 11.64
C LEU A 433 -3.08 13.06 12.11
N THR A 434 -4.03 13.17 13.03
CA THR A 434 -4.96 12.07 13.35
C THR A 434 -6.36 12.48 12.91
N TYR A 435 -7.01 11.66 12.12
CA TYR A 435 -8.32 11.99 11.54
C TYR A 435 -9.27 10.80 11.54
N ASP A 436 -10.57 11.11 11.46
CA ASP A 436 -11.66 10.15 11.39
C ASP A 436 -12.36 10.24 10.04
N ILE A 437 -12.86 9.10 9.56
CA ILE A 437 -13.68 9.00 8.35
C ILE A 437 -15.02 8.37 8.70
N GLN A 438 -16.08 8.84 8.05
CA GLN A 438 -17.42 8.25 8.13
C GLN A 438 -18.02 8.15 6.74
N THR A 439 -18.62 7.01 6.41
CA THR A 439 -19.30 6.80 5.13
C THR A 439 -20.69 6.25 5.35
N TRP A 440 -21.68 6.91 4.78
CA TRP A 440 -23.01 6.37 4.54
C TRP A 440 -23.09 5.87 3.11
N GLY A 441 -23.68 4.70 2.92
CA GLY A 441 -23.78 4.08 1.62
C GLY A 441 -25.15 3.42 1.38
N TRP A 442 -25.46 3.27 0.10
CA TRP A 442 -26.55 2.45 -0.39
C TRP A 442 -26.05 1.68 -1.60
N THR A 443 -26.18 0.35 -1.55
CA THR A 443 -25.77 -0.54 -2.63
C THR A 443 -26.94 -1.43 -3.03
N THR A 444 -27.19 -1.53 -4.33
CA THR A 444 -28.15 -2.47 -4.91
C THR A 444 -27.43 -3.32 -5.95
N ASP A 445 -27.49 -4.63 -5.76
CA ASP A 445 -26.98 -5.64 -6.66
C ASP A 445 -28.15 -6.45 -7.22
N ALA A 446 -28.26 -6.56 -8.54
CA ALA A 446 -29.35 -7.24 -9.20
C ALA A 446 -28.87 -8.08 -10.39
N VAL A 447 -29.33 -9.34 -10.45
CA VAL A 447 -29.18 -10.19 -11.63
C VAL A 447 -30.57 -10.43 -12.22
N MET A 448 -30.78 -10.02 -13.45
CA MET A 448 -32.04 -10.08 -14.17
C MET A 448 -31.96 -11.02 -15.36
N ARG A 449 -32.95 -11.95 -15.47
CA ARG A 449 -33.12 -12.91 -16.56
C ARG A 449 -34.54 -12.84 -17.12
N PRO A 450 -34.95 -11.71 -17.72
CA PRO A 450 -36.35 -11.47 -18.09
C PRO A 450 -36.86 -12.40 -19.19
N PHE A 451 -35.95 -12.92 -20.03
CA PHE A 451 -36.28 -13.88 -21.08
C PHE A 451 -35.11 -14.83 -21.37
N LYS A 452 -35.39 -15.91 -22.07
CA LYS A 452 -34.39 -16.95 -22.37
C LYS A 452 -33.18 -16.40 -23.12
N GLY A 453 -31.98 -16.70 -22.58
CA GLY A 453 -30.71 -16.33 -23.17
C GLY A 453 -30.18 -14.95 -22.75
N PHE A 454 -31.01 -14.08 -22.18
CA PHE A 454 -30.56 -12.77 -21.71
C PHE A 454 -30.32 -12.79 -20.19
N GLU A 455 -29.19 -12.18 -19.80
CA GLU A 455 -28.85 -11.92 -18.42
C GLU A 455 -28.24 -10.52 -18.30
N LEU A 456 -28.69 -9.76 -17.34
CA LEU A 456 -28.10 -8.49 -16.96
C LEU A 456 -27.72 -8.53 -15.48
N HIS A 457 -26.42 -8.37 -15.19
CA HIS A 457 -25.98 -8.00 -13.85
C HIS A 457 -25.91 -6.47 -13.76
N ALA A 458 -26.51 -5.91 -12.73
CA ALA A 458 -26.54 -4.47 -12.47
C ALA A 458 -26.14 -4.20 -11.03
N LEU A 459 -25.08 -3.43 -10.84
CA LEU A 459 -24.62 -2.95 -9.54
C LEU A 459 -24.73 -1.43 -9.51
N PHE A 460 -25.40 -0.92 -8.48
CA PHE A 460 -25.48 0.50 -8.17
C PHE A 460 -24.95 0.73 -6.76
N THR A 461 -24.04 1.70 -6.59
CA THR A 461 -23.58 2.15 -5.27
C THR A 461 -23.63 3.67 -5.21
N TYR A 462 -24.27 4.18 -4.16
CA TYR A 462 -24.14 5.56 -3.71
C TYR A 462 -23.44 5.57 -2.37
N GLN A 463 -22.43 6.43 -2.21
CA GLN A 463 -21.70 6.58 -0.96
C GLN A 463 -21.32 8.02 -0.70
N LYS A 464 -21.34 8.42 0.57
CA LYS A 464 -20.92 9.74 1.02
C LYS A 464 -19.84 9.61 2.08
N PRO A 465 -18.56 9.46 1.67
CA PRO A 465 -17.42 9.43 2.58
C PRO A 465 -17.06 10.86 3.00
N THR A 466 -16.98 11.11 4.31
CA THR A 466 -16.65 12.43 4.86
C THR A 466 -15.60 12.35 5.93
N TYR A 467 -14.70 13.33 5.97
CA TYR A 467 -13.81 13.54 7.09
C TYR A 467 -14.60 14.07 8.30
N LYS A 468 -14.45 13.44 9.45
CA LYS A 468 -15.13 13.86 10.69
C LYS A 468 -14.23 14.64 11.64
N LYS A 469 -12.94 14.38 11.56
CA LYS A 469 -11.91 15.06 12.33
C LYS A 469 -10.68 15.10 11.43
N TYR A 470 -10.45 16.24 10.83
CA TYR A 470 -9.32 16.41 9.90
C TYR A 470 -8.79 17.83 10.06
N GLU A 471 -7.99 18.02 11.11
CA GLU A 471 -7.37 19.31 11.40
C GLU A 471 -5.97 19.15 11.97
N THR A 472 -5.05 19.98 11.55
CA THR A 472 -3.69 20.06 12.09
C THR A 472 -3.12 21.45 11.85
N SER A 473 -2.09 21.81 12.61
CA SER A 473 -1.33 23.04 12.40
C SER A 473 0.15 22.84 12.71
N VAL A 474 0.99 23.68 12.10
CA VAL A 474 2.42 23.80 12.41
C VAL A 474 2.78 25.29 12.49
N VAL A 475 3.80 25.61 13.28
CA VAL A 475 4.35 26.96 13.37
C VAL A 475 5.70 26.96 12.65
N PHE A 476 5.84 27.78 11.63
CA PHE A 476 7.07 27.95 10.86
C PHE A 476 8.09 28.81 11.62
N SER A 477 9.35 28.80 11.15
CA SER A 477 10.45 29.48 11.82
C SER A 477 10.28 30.99 11.97
N ASP A 478 9.48 31.63 11.10
CA ASP A 478 9.12 33.06 11.15
C ASP A 478 7.91 33.37 12.05
N GLY A 479 7.34 32.33 12.71
CA GLY A 479 6.16 32.44 13.57
C GLY A 479 4.82 32.33 12.83
N TYR A 480 4.83 32.11 11.51
CA TYR A 480 3.60 31.86 10.76
C TYR A 480 2.98 30.53 11.16
N GLU A 481 1.68 30.51 11.48
CA GLU A 481 0.94 29.29 11.78
C GLU A 481 0.20 28.80 10.54
N GLY A 482 0.72 27.72 9.91
CA GLY A 482 0.04 27.01 8.84
C GLY A 482 -1.03 26.08 9.41
N LYS A 483 -2.29 26.21 8.97
CA LYS A 483 -3.43 25.40 9.41
C LYS A 483 -4.09 24.69 8.24
N ILE A 484 -4.50 23.45 8.48
CA ILE A 484 -5.41 22.71 7.60
C ILE A 484 -6.61 22.25 8.40
N ASN A 485 -7.81 22.47 7.86
CA ASN A 485 -9.05 21.90 8.37
C ASN A 485 -9.93 21.47 7.19
N ALA A 486 -10.09 20.16 7.03
CA ALA A 486 -10.97 19.56 6.03
C ALA A 486 -12.12 18.76 6.68
N THR A 487 -12.40 19.04 7.96
CA THR A 487 -13.53 18.41 8.68
C THR A 487 -14.85 18.73 7.99
N GLY A 488 -15.60 17.70 7.63
CA GLY A 488 -16.88 17.81 6.89
C GLY A 488 -16.75 17.64 5.38
N ASN A 489 -15.55 17.78 4.83
CA ASN A 489 -15.30 17.62 3.40
C ASN A 489 -15.44 16.15 2.97
N ILE A 490 -15.73 15.96 1.69
CA ILE A 490 -15.76 14.64 1.04
C ILE A 490 -14.32 14.11 0.96
N VAL A 491 -14.16 12.83 1.20
CA VAL A 491 -12.86 12.16 1.06
C VAL A 491 -12.41 12.20 -0.40
N ALA A 492 -11.19 12.70 -0.63
CA ALA A 492 -10.62 12.85 -1.97
C ALA A 492 -10.47 11.48 -2.67
N GLU A 493 -10.51 11.49 -3.99
CA GLU A 493 -10.33 10.35 -4.88
C GLU A 493 -11.38 9.23 -4.73
N VAL A 494 -12.46 9.46 -3.98
CA VAL A 494 -13.53 8.47 -3.79
C VAL A 494 -14.79 8.90 -4.56
N PRO A 495 -15.21 8.14 -5.60
CA PRO A 495 -16.43 8.45 -6.33
C PRO A 495 -17.66 8.21 -5.46
N GLN A 496 -18.64 9.13 -5.52
CA GLN A 496 -19.86 9.02 -4.75
C GLN A 496 -20.91 8.11 -5.41
N VAL A 497 -20.87 7.98 -6.72
CA VAL A 497 -21.76 7.11 -7.49
C VAL A 497 -20.92 6.17 -8.35
N LEU A 498 -21.23 4.88 -8.24
CA LEU A 498 -20.67 3.82 -9.06
C LEU A 498 -21.83 3.03 -9.68
N ILE A 499 -21.76 2.78 -10.99
CA ILE A 499 -22.71 1.96 -11.72
C ILE A 499 -21.93 0.94 -12.54
N GLU A 500 -22.37 -0.32 -12.47
CA GLU A 500 -21.86 -1.39 -13.30
C GLU A 500 -23.04 -2.09 -13.95
N LEU A 501 -22.97 -2.28 -15.28
CA LEU A 501 -23.97 -2.99 -16.05
C LEU A 501 -23.27 -3.99 -16.97
N ASP A 502 -23.53 -5.27 -16.75
CA ASP A 502 -22.94 -6.38 -17.50
C ASP A 502 -24.03 -7.18 -18.24
N PRO A 503 -24.61 -6.67 -19.34
CA PRO A 503 -25.55 -7.43 -20.13
C PRO A 503 -24.84 -8.53 -20.91
N SER A 504 -25.50 -9.69 -21.00
CA SER A 504 -25.07 -10.79 -21.85
C SER A 504 -26.27 -11.47 -22.52
N TYR A 505 -26.04 -11.98 -23.72
CA TYR A 505 -27.07 -12.66 -24.51
C TYR A 505 -26.53 -13.89 -25.22
N MET A 506 -27.16 -15.03 -24.98
CA MET A 506 -26.91 -16.29 -25.69
C MET A 506 -27.70 -16.30 -27.01
N ILE A 507 -27.04 -15.91 -28.11
CA ILE A 507 -27.67 -15.94 -29.44
C ILE A 507 -27.94 -17.37 -29.88
N THR A 508 -26.98 -18.26 -29.63
CA THR A 508 -27.11 -19.72 -29.84
C THR A 508 -26.45 -20.45 -28.68
N PRO A 509 -26.64 -21.76 -28.50
CA PRO A 509 -25.92 -22.53 -27.47
C PRO A 509 -24.40 -22.46 -27.53
N LYS A 510 -23.85 -22.01 -28.68
CA LYS A 510 -22.40 -21.90 -28.90
C LYS A 510 -21.89 -20.46 -29.03
N LEU A 511 -22.78 -19.45 -29.03
CA LEU A 511 -22.41 -18.05 -29.20
C LEU A 511 -23.05 -17.17 -28.13
N LYS A 512 -22.23 -16.60 -27.28
CA LYS A 512 -22.61 -15.62 -26.25
C LYS A 512 -21.99 -14.25 -26.59
N LEU A 513 -22.81 -13.23 -26.62
CA LEU A 513 -22.35 -11.82 -26.61
C LEU A 513 -22.42 -11.31 -25.17
N TRP A 514 -21.46 -10.48 -24.81
CA TRP A 514 -21.46 -9.79 -23.53
C TRP A 514 -20.74 -8.44 -23.68
N THR A 515 -21.09 -7.51 -22.82
CA THR A 515 -20.39 -6.24 -22.66
C THR A 515 -20.41 -5.84 -21.20
N SER A 516 -19.53 -4.91 -20.82
CA SER A 516 -19.46 -4.35 -19.49
C SER A 516 -19.42 -2.83 -19.59
N PHE A 517 -20.29 -2.18 -18.84
CA PHE A 517 -20.32 -0.73 -18.70
C PHE A 517 -20.02 -0.37 -17.24
N ARG A 518 -19.08 0.55 -17.04
CA ARG A 518 -18.74 1.08 -15.71
C ARG A 518 -18.78 2.60 -15.73
N TYR A 519 -19.45 3.15 -14.73
CA TYR A 519 -19.50 4.58 -14.51
C TYR A 519 -19.04 4.92 -13.11
N PHE A 520 -18.14 5.90 -13.02
CA PHE A 520 -17.70 6.51 -11.77
C PHE A 520 -18.01 8.00 -11.83
N SER A 521 -18.67 8.53 -10.79
CA SER A 521 -18.86 9.97 -10.69
C SER A 521 -17.52 10.69 -10.55
N LYS A 522 -17.52 12.00 -10.77
CA LYS A 522 -16.36 12.85 -10.47
C LYS A 522 -15.90 12.65 -9.03
N THR A 523 -14.60 12.78 -8.82
CA THR A 523 -13.94 12.77 -7.50
C THR A 523 -13.22 14.08 -7.29
N TYR A 524 -13.07 14.48 -6.05
CA TYR A 524 -12.19 15.60 -5.72
C TYR A 524 -10.73 15.12 -5.80
N ALA A 525 -9.85 15.96 -6.34
CA ALA A 525 -8.42 15.66 -6.45
C ALA A 525 -7.66 15.81 -5.12
N ASN A 526 -8.22 16.58 -4.17
CA ASN A 526 -7.59 16.84 -2.89
C ASN A 526 -8.61 17.09 -1.76
N ILE A 527 -8.10 17.24 -0.55
CA ILE A 527 -8.88 17.47 0.67
C ILE A 527 -9.66 18.80 0.71
N ASN A 528 -9.32 19.75 -0.15
CA ASN A 528 -10.01 21.05 -0.24
C ASN A 528 -11.17 21.04 -1.25
N GLU A 529 -11.59 19.85 -1.68
CA GLU A 529 -12.66 19.63 -2.66
C GLU A 529 -12.41 20.31 -4.02
N ALA A 530 -11.15 20.40 -4.44
CA ALA A 530 -10.78 20.82 -5.78
C ALA A 530 -10.94 19.69 -6.80
N TYR A 531 -11.42 20.01 -8.01
CA TYR A 531 -11.54 19.06 -9.14
C TYR A 531 -10.29 19.08 -10.00
#